data_c75ff4dade03b0c8308002366c641073
#
_entry.id   c75ff4dade03b0c8308002366c641073
#
_cell.length_a   1.000
_cell.length_b   1.000
_cell.length_c   1.000
_cell.angle_alpha   90.00
_cell.angle_beta   90.00
_cell.angle_gamma   90.00
#
_symmetry.space_group_name_H-M   'P 1'
#
loop_
_entity.id
_entity.type
_entity.pdbx_description
1 polymer ?
#
loop_
_entity_poly.entity_id
_entity_poly.type
_entity_poly.pdbx_seq_one_letter_code
_entity_poly.pdbx_strand_id
1 'polypeptide(L)'
;MSDPVRVGMAGAGRWGRHLLRNFATLPGSDLRWICDADDAVLAERAAALPTSRPTTDFGDLLEDPDLEAVVLATPVPTHHELARRALEAGKHVFVEKPMTFSAAEARDLRDVVARTGRMVMVGHLLRYHPGVVKLRELIDAGELGDVRYVYGERVNLGTIRPDENALWSLGVHDVSVVLHLLGDEPEEVSARGECYVRPNVQDVVFGYIRFPTGQIGHLHLSWLDPHKIRKMTVIGSNKMAVFDDMATEGKVTVHDKGEIRMPEGAISTHTGDIWSPRIDATEPLRLECEHFLECVRTGAEPRTGVEEGLRVVEVLEAMQRSLERGGETVSLAAAAR
;
A
#
# COMPACT_ATOMS: atom_id res chain seq x y z
N MET A 1 25.87 -9.97 -15.80
CA MET A 1 24.55 -9.36 -15.49
C MET A 1 23.53 -10.44 -15.76
N SER A 2 22.59 -10.69 -14.86
CA SER A 2 21.47 -11.64 -15.10
C SER A 2 20.58 -11.09 -16.19
N ASP A 3 19.91 -11.98 -16.95
CA ASP A 3 18.94 -11.59 -17.97
C ASP A 3 17.81 -10.74 -17.36
N PRO A 4 17.30 -9.74 -18.08
CA PRO A 4 16.17 -8.95 -17.60
C PRO A 4 14.90 -9.80 -17.53
N VAL A 5 14.05 -9.52 -16.52
CA VAL A 5 12.74 -10.17 -16.36
C VAL A 5 11.79 -9.69 -17.48
N ARG A 6 11.16 -10.64 -18.16
CA ARG A 6 10.20 -10.37 -19.24
C ARG A 6 8.83 -10.09 -18.65
N VAL A 7 8.38 -8.84 -18.80
CA VAL A 7 7.18 -8.29 -18.17
C VAL A 7 6.12 -7.95 -19.19
N GLY A 8 4.87 -8.31 -18.92
CA GLY A 8 3.69 -7.79 -19.60
C GLY A 8 2.88 -6.92 -18.64
N MET A 9 2.26 -5.86 -19.15
CA MET A 9 1.46 -4.98 -18.31
C MET A 9 0.05 -4.84 -18.86
N ALA A 10 -0.96 -4.98 -17.99
CA ALA A 10 -2.36 -4.71 -18.27
C ALA A 10 -2.85 -3.49 -17.47
N GLY A 11 -3.51 -2.56 -18.17
CA GLY A 11 -3.93 -1.27 -17.64
C GLY A 11 -2.88 -0.18 -17.84
N ALA A 12 -2.99 0.58 -18.95
CA ALA A 12 -2.06 1.63 -19.37
C ALA A 12 -2.61 3.05 -19.11
N GLY A 13 -3.70 3.17 -18.35
CA GLY A 13 -4.39 4.42 -18.05
C GLY A 13 -3.58 5.41 -17.21
N ARG A 14 -4.30 6.27 -16.46
CA ARG A 14 -3.70 7.38 -15.72
C ARG A 14 -2.62 6.97 -14.72
N TRP A 15 -2.80 5.87 -13.97
CA TRP A 15 -1.78 5.37 -13.06
C TRP A 15 -0.79 4.44 -13.77
N GLY A 16 -1.28 3.54 -14.62
CA GLY A 16 -0.48 2.59 -15.34
C GLY A 16 0.68 3.21 -16.14
N ARG A 17 0.52 4.44 -16.66
CA ARG A 17 1.62 5.15 -17.35
C ARG A 17 2.88 5.33 -16.48
N HIS A 18 2.74 5.43 -15.16
CA HIS A 18 3.87 5.59 -14.25
C HIS A 18 4.61 4.27 -14.03
N LEU A 19 3.86 3.15 -13.96
CA LEU A 19 4.43 1.81 -13.93
C LEU A 19 5.10 1.48 -15.27
N LEU A 20 4.43 1.74 -16.42
CA LEU A 20 5.02 1.57 -17.76
C LEU A 20 6.37 2.29 -17.87
N ARG A 21 6.45 3.56 -17.45
CA ARG A 21 7.70 4.32 -17.46
C ARG A 21 8.78 3.62 -16.66
N ASN A 22 8.47 3.13 -15.45
CA ASN A 22 9.45 2.45 -14.61
C ASN A 22 9.90 1.13 -15.24
N PHE A 23 8.97 0.23 -15.62
CA PHE A 23 9.33 -1.05 -16.23
C PHE A 23 10.03 -0.91 -17.58
N ALA A 24 9.76 0.13 -18.37
CA ALA A 24 10.45 0.39 -19.61
C ALA A 24 11.89 0.93 -19.42
N THR A 25 12.21 1.54 -18.27
CA THR A 25 13.51 2.19 -18.04
C THR A 25 14.42 1.45 -17.05
N LEU A 26 13.89 0.47 -16.32
CA LEU A 26 14.67 -0.32 -15.37
C LEU A 26 15.55 -1.35 -16.09
N PRO A 27 16.86 -1.38 -15.83
CA PRO A 27 17.80 -2.29 -16.52
C PRO A 27 17.48 -3.78 -16.32
N GLY A 28 16.76 -4.12 -15.23
CA GLY A 28 16.36 -5.49 -14.91
C GLY A 28 15.02 -5.90 -15.54
N SER A 29 14.41 -5.08 -16.39
CA SER A 29 13.10 -5.30 -17.01
C SER A 29 13.19 -5.34 -18.54
N ASP A 30 12.49 -6.30 -19.15
CA ASP A 30 12.17 -6.37 -20.57
C ASP A 30 10.64 -6.27 -20.73
N LEU A 31 10.14 -5.05 -20.91
CA LEU A 31 8.69 -4.80 -21.07
C LEU A 31 8.25 -5.23 -22.47
N ARG A 32 7.67 -6.42 -22.59
CA ARG A 32 7.29 -7.04 -23.86
C ARG A 32 5.89 -6.71 -24.33
N TRP A 33 4.94 -6.61 -23.39
CA TRP A 33 3.52 -6.44 -23.71
C TRP A 33 2.92 -5.25 -22.99
N ILE A 34 2.05 -4.53 -23.72
CA ILE A 34 1.16 -3.51 -23.16
C ILE A 34 -0.26 -3.89 -23.55
N CYS A 35 -1.10 -4.17 -22.57
CA CYS A 35 -2.51 -4.50 -22.75
C CYS A 35 -3.39 -3.42 -22.14
N ASP A 36 -4.35 -2.92 -22.91
CA ASP A 36 -5.41 -2.05 -22.41
C ASP A 36 -6.68 -2.27 -23.24
N ALA A 37 -7.85 -2.21 -22.60
CA ALA A 37 -9.14 -2.35 -23.30
C ALA A 37 -9.50 -1.12 -24.14
N ASP A 38 -8.86 0.03 -23.91
CA ASP A 38 -9.04 1.27 -24.65
C ASP A 38 -7.99 1.39 -25.75
N ASP A 39 -8.43 1.22 -26.99
CA ASP A 39 -7.57 1.33 -28.19
C ASP A 39 -6.82 2.67 -28.28
N ALA A 40 -7.44 3.78 -27.84
CA ALA A 40 -6.82 5.10 -27.91
C ALA A 40 -5.67 5.23 -26.90
N VAL A 41 -5.88 4.73 -25.66
CA VAL A 41 -4.83 4.65 -24.65
C VAL A 41 -3.69 3.75 -25.14
N LEU A 42 -4.04 2.60 -25.68
CA LEU A 42 -3.07 1.62 -26.18
C LEU A 42 -2.21 2.19 -27.31
N ALA A 43 -2.82 2.86 -28.29
CA ALA A 43 -2.10 3.49 -29.40
C ALA A 43 -1.11 4.57 -28.92
N GLU A 44 -1.53 5.41 -27.94
CA GLU A 44 -0.66 6.45 -27.36
C GLU A 44 0.56 5.82 -26.66
N ARG A 45 0.36 4.74 -25.88
CA ARG A 45 1.44 4.08 -25.14
C ARG A 45 2.37 3.30 -26.05
N ALA A 46 1.83 2.60 -27.06
CA ALA A 46 2.62 1.86 -28.02
C ALA A 46 3.53 2.79 -28.86
N ALA A 47 3.05 3.97 -29.22
CA ALA A 47 3.87 4.97 -29.92
C ALA A 47 5.06 5.45 -29.07
N ALA A 48 4.88 5.53 -27.75
CA ALA A 48 5.95 5.94 -26.82
C ALA A 48 6.92 4.79 -26.47
N LEU A 49 6.50 3.53 -26.65
CA LEU A 49 7.25 2.32 -26.28
C LEU A 49 7.27 1.31 -27.43
N PRO A 50 7.97 1.61 -28.54
CA PRO A 50 7.89 0.84 -29.78
C PRO A 50 8.49 -0.57 -29.70
N THR A 51 9.21 -0.90 -28.64
CA THR A 51 9.75 -2.25 -28.39
C THR A 51 8.73 -3.20 -27.77
N SER A 52 7.64 -2.67 -27.22
CA SER A 52 6.59 -3.46 -26.60
C SER A 52 5.47 -3.76 -27.58
N ARG A 53 4.84 -4.93 -27.45
CA ARG A 53 3.73 -5.37 -28.31
C ARG A 53 2.41 -4.87 -27.71
N PRO A 54 1.61 -4.09 -28.42
CA PRO A 54 0.29 -3.68 -27.96
C PRO A 54 -0.75 -4.77 -28.20
N THR A 55 -1.71 -4.94 -27.27
CA THR A 55 -2.87 -5.82 -27.44
C THR A 55 -4.06 -5.33 -26.60
N THR A 56 -5.27 -5.63 -27.04
CA THR A 56 -6.50 -5.46 -26.26
C THR A 56 -6.92 -6.77 -25.59
N ASP A 57 -6.29 -7.89 -25.89
CA ASP A 57 -6.59 -9.20 -25.32
C ASP A 57 -5.56 -9.58 -24.25
N PHE A 58 -6.03 -9.69 -23.00
CA PHE A 58 -5.19 -10.15 -21.90
C PHE A 58 -4.68 -11.59 -22.09
N GLY A 59 -5.40 -12.39 -22.90
CA GLY A 59 -4.99 -13.77 -23.25
C GLY A 59 -3.62 -13.81 -23.92
N ASP A 60 -3.30 -12.86 -24.77
CA ASP A 60 -2.00 -12.81 -25.46
C ASP A 60 -0.80 -12.78 -24.50
N LEU A 61 -0.97 -12.11 -23.34
CA LEU A 61 0.07 -12.09 -22.29
C LEU A 61 0.22 -13.47 -21.64
N LEU A 62 -0.88 -14.16 -21.43
CA LEU A 62 -0.89 -15.46 -20.76
C LEU A 62 -0.31 -16.57 -21.65
N GLU A 63 -0.57 -16.49 -22.94
CA GLU A 63 -0.12 -17.46 -23.95
C GLU A 63 1.35 -17.31 -24.35
N ASP A 64 1.98 -16.16 -24.07
CA ASP A 64 3.42 -15.98 -24.33
C ASP A 64 4.24 -16.83 -23.35
N PRO A 65 4.89 -17.92 -23.82
CA PRO A 65 5.64 -18.83 -22.97
C PRO A 65 6.90 -18.20 -22.38
N ASP A 66 7.38 -17.13 -22.99
CA ASP A 66 8.58 -16.44 -22.57
C ASP A 66 8.28 -15.41 -21.49
N LEU A 67 7.04 -14.97 -21.31
CA LEU A 67 6.66 -13.98 -20.31
C LEU A 67 6.76 -14.56 -18.90
N GLU A 68 7.45 -13.86 -17.99
CA GLU A 68 7.68 -14.32 -16.62
C GLU A 68 6.73 -13.69 -15.61
N ALA A 69 6.33 -12.44 -15.86
CA ALA A 69 5.54 -11.67 -14.93
C ALA A 69 4.52 -10.76 -15.61
N VAL A 70 3.42 -10.52 -14.90
CA VAL A 70 2.35 -9.61 -15.32
C VAL A 70 2.15 -8.51 -14.27
N VAL A 71 2.03 -7.27 -14.74
CA VAL A 71 1.71 -6.10 -13.92
C VAL A 71 0.26 -5.69 -14.20
N LEU A 72 -0.55 -5.62 -13.16
CA LEU A 72 -1.97 -5.27 -13.23
C LEU A 72 -2.20 -3.87 -12.64
N ALA A 73 -2.57 -2.91 -13.47
CA ALA A 73 -2.98 -1.55 -13.08
C ALA A 73 -4.36 -1.20 -13.68
N THR A 74 -5.20 -2.19 -13.78
CA THR A 74 -6.59 -2.13 -14.24
C THR A 74 -7.51 -1.64 -13.13
N PRO A 75 -8.82 -1.43 -13.38
CA PRO A 75 -9.78 -1.17 -12.29
C PRO A 75 -9.86 -2.34 -11.29
N VAL A 76 -9.97 -2.01 -10.00
CA VAL A 76 -9.93 -2.99 -8.89
C VAL A 76 -10.88 -4.18 -9.05
N PRO A 77 -12.13 -4.03 -9.56
CA PRO A 77 -13.02 -5.17 -9.75
C PRO A 77 -12.47 -6.26 -10.69
N THR A 78 -11.44 -5.96 -11.48
CA THR A 78 -10.82 -6.93 -12.39
C THR A 78 -9.57 -7.58 -11.81
N HIS A 79 -9.03 -7.07 -10.70
CA HIS A 79 -7.75 -7.53 -10.13
C HIS A 79 -7.76 -9.02 -9.80
N HIS A 80 -8.79 -9.48 -9.08
CA HIS A 80 -8.90 -10.89 -8.66
C HIS A 80 -8.85 -11.84 -9.86
N GLU A 81 -9.74 -11.63 -10.85
CA GLU A 81 -9.84 -12.53 -12.01
C GLU A 81 -8.57 -12.51 -12.87
N LEU A 82 -8.00 -11.33 -13.14
CA LEU A 82 -6.80 -11.21 -13.96
C LEU A 82 -5.57 -11.77 -13.23
N ALA A 83 -5.44 -11.51 -11.92
CA ALA A 83 -4.34 -12.05 -11.12
C ALA A 83 -4.41 -13.58 -11.05
N ARG A 84 -5.60 -14.15 -10.80
CA ARG A 84 -5.81 -15.59 -10.76
C ARG A 84 -5.43 -16.25 -12.09
N ARG A 85 -5.91 -15.73 -13.20
CA ARG A 85 -5.58 -16.24 -14.54
C ARG A 85 -4.07 -16.17 -14.83
N ALA A 86 -3.41 -15.08 -14.46
CA ALA A 86 -1.97 -14.95 -14.65
C ALA A 86 -1.17 -15.96 -13.80
N LEU A 87 -1.53 -16.14 -12.53
CA LEU A 87 -0.91 -17.14 -11.65
C LEU A 87 -1.10 -18.56 -12.18
N GLU A 88 -2.31 -18.92 -12.62
CA GLU A 88 -2.63 -20.22 -13.21
C GLU A 88 -1.92 -20.47 -14.55
N ALA A 89 -1.63 -19.40 -15.32
CA ALA A 89 -0.78 -19.45 -16.50
C ALA A 89 0.73 -19.47 -16.17
N GLY A 90 1.10 -19.58 -14.89
CA GLY A 90 2.48 -19.70 -14.43
C GLY A 90 3.25 -18.37 -14.40
N LYS A 91 2.57 -17.23 -14.41
CA LYS A 91 3.20 -15.91 -14.34
C LYS A 91 3.22 -15.40 -12.89
N HIS A 92 4.27 -14.67 -12.50
CA HIS A 92 4.28 -13.85 -11.29
C HIS A 92 3.44 -12.60 -11.49
N VAL A 93 2.83 -12.07 -10.43
CA VAL A 93 1.90 -10.95 -10.54
C VAL A 93 2.32 -9.79 -9.64
N PHE A 94 2.42 -8.60 -10.22
CA PHE A 94 2.31 -7.34 -9.51
C PHE A 94 0.88 -6.82 -9.70
N VAL A 95 0.17 -6.51 -8.62
CA VAL A 95 -1.19 -5.96 -8.69
C VAL A 95 -1.26 -4.64 -7.93
N GLU A 96 -1.85 -3.63 -8.57
CA GLU A 96 -2.10 -2.35 -7.89
C GLU A 96 -3.04 -2.48 -6.70
N LYS A 97 -2.89 -1.53 -5.81
CA LYS A 97 -3.71 -1.45 -4.59
C LYS A 97 -5.15 -0.92 -4.89
N PRO A 98 -6.15 -1.34 -4.10
CA PRO A 98 -6.12 -2.48 -3.21
C PRO A 98 -6.03 -3.79 -4.01
N MET A 99 -5.49 -4.84 -3.41
CA MET A 99 -5.34 -6.14 -4.08
C MET A 99 -6.67 -6.65 -4.62
N THR A 100 -7.71 -6.55 -3.79
CA THR A 100 -9.12 -6.86 -4.11
C THR A 100 -10.03 -5.96 -3.27
N PHE A 101 -11.35 -5.97 -3.55
CA PHE A 101 -12.35 -5.34 -2.67
C PHE A 101 -12.92 -6.29 -1.62
N SER A 102 -12.56 -7.54 -1.63
CA SER A 102 -13.12 -8.58 -0.76
C SER A 102 -12.02 -9.44 -0.16
N ALA A 103 -12.10 -9.68 1.14
CA ALA A 103 -11.20 -10.61 1.82
C ALA A 103 -11.37 -12.06 1.30
N ALA A 104 -12.54 -12.42 0.80
CA ALA A 104 -12.76 -13.74 0.18
C ALA A 104 -11.94 -13.88 -1.11
N GLU A 105 -11.94 -12.88 -1.99
CA GLU A 105 -11.11 -12.87 -3.20
C GLU A 105 -9.62 -12.85 -2.86
N ALA A 106 -9.22 -12.09 -1.82
CA ALA A 106 -7.84 -12.06 -1.39
C ALA A 106 -7.36 -13.42 -0.85
N ARG A 107 -8.21 -14.16 -0.13
CA ARG A 107 -7.92 -15.54 0.32
C ARG A 107 -7.82 -16.50 -0.86
N ASP A 108 -8.70 -16.39 -1.86
CA ASP A 108 -8.60 -17.20 -3.08
C ASP A 108 -7.26 -16.97 -3.78
N LEU A 109 -6.82 -15.72 -3.93
CA LEU A 109 -5.50 -15.42 -4.51
C LEU A 109 -4.35 -16.01 -3.69
N ARG A 110 -4.42 -15.96 -2.36
CA ARG A 110 -3.43 -16.62 -1.48
C ARG A 110 -3.38 -18.13 -1.76
N ASP A 111 -4.54 -18.79 -1.85
CA ASP A 111 -4.62 -20.21 -2.09
C ASP A 111 -4.13 -20.58 -3.51
N VAL A 112 -4.35 -19.71 -4.50
CA VAL A 112 -3.78 -19.85 -5.85
C VAL A 112 -2.25 -19.71 -5.83
N VAL A 113 -1.71 -18.71 -5.10
CA VAL A 113 -0.26 -18.54 -4.90
C VAL A 113 0.36 -19.81 -4.31
N ALA A 114 -0.24 -20.36 -3.26
CA ALA A 114 0.23 -21.60 -2.61
C ALA A 114 0.22 -22.81 -3.57
N ARG A 115 -0.81 -22.91 -4.43
CA ARG A 115 -0.96 -24.02 -5.39
C ARG A 115 -0.03 -23.90 -6.59
N THR A 116 0.21 -22.69 -7.09
CA THR A 116 0.98 -22.46 -8.32
C THR A 116 2.47 -22.26 -8.08
N GLY A 117 2.86 -21.94 -6.85
CA GLY A 117 4.23 -21.55 -6.50
C GLY A 117 4.65 -20.23 -7.16
N ARG A 118 3.69 -19.44 -7.66
CA ARG A 118 3.93 -18.09 -8.17
C ARG A 118 3.66 -17.07 -7.09
N MET A 119 4.25 -15.88 -7.20
CA MET A 119 4.06 -14.83 -6.21
C MET A 119 3.07 -13.77 -6.69
N VAL A 120 2.41 -13.14 -5.72
CA VAL A 120 1.73 -11.87 -5.84
C VAL A 120 2.49 -10.83 -5.04
N MET A 121 2.75 -9.67 -5.64
CA MET A 121 3.20 -8.46 -4.96
C MET A 121 2.16 -7.38 -5.14
N VAL A 122 1.74 -6.74 -4.05
CA VAL A 122 0.74 -5.67 -4.06
C VAL A 122 1.42 -4.31 -4.09
N GLY A 123 0.91 -3.40 -4.92
CA GLY A 123 1.40 -2.04 -5.12
C GLY A 123 1.21 -1.13 -3.89
N HIS A 124 1.67 -1.54 -2.72
CA HIS A 124 1.65 -0.74 -1.50
C HIS A 124 2.84 0.22 -1.45
N LEU A 125 2.86 1.16 -2.38
CA LEU A 125 3.92 2.12 -2.65
C LEU A 125 4.58 2.73 -1.41
N LEU A 126 3.81 3.09 -0.38
CA LEU A 126 4.35 3.72 0.82
C LEU A 126 5.28 2.81 1.63
N ARG A 127 5.18 1.49 1.48
CA ARG A 127 6.09 0.51 2.10
C ARG A 127 7.52 0.62 1.54
N TYR A 128 7.68 1.24 0.37
CA TYR A 128 8.94 1.50 -0.31
C TYR A 128 9.39 2.96 -0.17
N HIS A 129 8.55 3.82 0.43
CA HIS A 129 8.91 5.22 0.63
C HIS A 129 10.03 5.35 1.68
N PRO A 130 11.18 5.97 1.34
CA PRO A 130 12.33 6.06 2.25
C PRO A 130 12.00 6.64 3.63
N GLY A 131 11.02 7.57 3.70
CA GLY A 131 10.54 8.11 4.98
C GLY A 131 9.82 7.08 5.85
N VAL A 132 9.01 6.20 5.26
CA VAL A 132 8.33 5.11 6.00
C VAL A 132 9.34 4.04 6.43
N VAL A 133 10.30 3.71 5.56
CA VAL A 133 11.41 2.81 5.91
C VAL A 133 12.18 3.38 7.10
N LYS A 134 12.48 4.68 7.09
CA LYS A 134 13.17 5.36 8.21
C LYS A 134 12.36 5.32 9.50
N LEU A 135 11.03 5.50 9.47
CA LEU A 135 10.20 5.34 10.68
C LEU A 135 10.32 3.92 11.26
N ARG A 136 10.29 2.90 10.41
CA ARG A 136 10.46 1.51 10.85
C ARG A 136 11.85 1.27 11.45
N GLU A 137 12.91 1.77 10.81
CA GLU A 137 14.28 1.70 11.34
C GLU A 137 14.40 2.32 12.73
N LEU A 138 13.78 3.49 12.96
CA LEU A 138 13.78 4.16 14.28
C LEU A 138 13.06 3.34 15.34
N ILE A 139 11.95 2.67 14.98
CA ILE A 139 11.22 1.76 15.87
C ILE A 139 12.09 0.54 16.19
N ASP A 140 12.65 -0.12 15.17
CA ASP A 140 13.46 -1.33 15.33
C ASP A 140 14.74 -1.09 16.13
N ALA A 141 15.33 0.09 15.99
CA ALA A 141 16.48 0.53 16.79
C ALA A 141 16.12 0.86 18.25
N GLY A 142 14.83 0.86 18.63
CA GLY A 142 14.36 1.23 19.93
C GLY A 142 14.50 2.73 20.28
N GLU A 143 14.80 3.57 19.27
CA GLU A 143 15.03 4.99 19.51
C GLU A 143 13.79 5.72 20.03
N LEU A 144 12.60 5.28 19.61
CA LEU A 144 11.35 5.86 20.04
C LEU A 144 10.89 5.32 21.40
N GLY A 145 11.53 4.29 21.94
CA GLY A 145 11.06 3.53 23.09
C GLY A 145 9.84 2.66 22.73
N ASP A 146 8.96 2.41 23.72
CA ASP A 146 7.72 1.68 23.47
C ASP A 146 6.78 2.52 22.62
N VAL A 147 6.44 2.04 21.44
CA VAL A 147 5.44 2.71 20.58
C VAL A 147 4.07 2.59 21.25
N ARG A 148 3.42 3.74 21.47
CA ARG A 148 2.09 3.83 22.08
C ARG A 148 1.00 3.80 21.02
N TYR A 149 1.12 4.69 20.03
CA TYR A 149 0.18 4.75 18.92
C TYR A 149 0.80 5.39 17.69
N VAL A 150 0.14 5.15 16.57
CA VAL A 150 0.45 5.77 15.28
C VAL A 150 -0.82 6.44 14.77
N TYR A 151 -0.69 7.65 14.22
CA TYR A 151 -1.83 8.24 13.53
C TYR A 151 -1.44 8.78 12.16
N GLY A 152 -2.36 8.57 11.20
CA GLY A 152 -2.25 9.01 9.82
C GLY A 152 -3.27 10.09 9.49
N GLU A 153 -2.83 11.08 8.72
CA GLU A 153 -3.66 12.13 8.15
C GLU A 153 -3.42 12.19 6.64
N ARG A 154 -4.46 11.82 5.87
CA ARG A 154 -4.43 11.82 4.41
C ARG A 154 -5.66 12.51 3.88
N VAL A 155 -5.51 13.80 3.68
CA VAL A 155 -6.61 14.69 3.32
C VAL A 155 -6.22 15.61 2.18
N ASN A 156 -7.21 16.00 1.37
CA ASN A 156 -7.09 17.01 0.32
C ASN A 156 -8.46 17.33 -0.27
N LEU A 157 -8.60 18.44 -0.98
CA LEU A 157 -9.71 18.62 -1.91
C LEU A 157 -9.39 17.77 -3.17
N GLY A 158 -9.92 16.55 -3.20
CA GLY A 158 -9.57 15.53 -4.19
C GLY A 158 -10.65 15.26 -5.22
N THR A 159 -10.39 14.26 -6.07
CA THR A 159 -11.41 13.73 -6.99
C THR A 159 -12.34 12.83 -6.21
N ILE A 160 -13.61 13.22 -6.14
CA ILE A 160 -14.67 12.41 -5.54
C ILE A 160 -15.04 11.32 -6.52
N ARG A 161 -14.79 10.08 -6.12
CA ARG A 161 -14.98 8.91 -6.98
C ARG A 161 -16.40 8.36 -6.86
N PRO A 162 -16.95 7.78 -7.92
CA PRO A 162 -18.27 7.15 -7.86
C PRO A 162 -18.26 5.70 -7.38
N ASP A 163 -17.11 5.04 -7.47
CA ASP A 163 -16.92 3.59 -7.40
C ASP A 163 -16.20 3.12 -6.11
N GLU A 164 -15.62 4.05 -5.36
CA GLU A 164 -14.97 3.77 -4.07
C GLU A 164 -15.14 4.97 -3.13
N ASN A 165 -15.07 4.76 -1.82
CA ASN A 165 -15.08 5.84 -0.83
C ASN A 165 -13.67 6.23 -0.37
N ALA A 166 -13.57 7.24 0.52
CA ALA A 166 -12.28 7.73 1.03
C ALA A 166 -11.49 6.64 1.78
N LEU A 167 -12.15 5.67 2.41
CA LEU A 167 -11.49 4.55 3.08
C LEU A 167 -10.72 3.68 2.09
N TRP A 168 -11.36 3.18 1.04
CA TRP A 168 -10.73 2.30 0.04
C TRP A 168 -9.73 3.05 -0.83
N SER A 169 -10.01 4.32 -1.15
CA SER A 169 -9.15 5.14 -1.99
C SER A 169 -7.87 5.58 -1.30
N LEU A 170 -8.01 6.15 -0.09
CA LEU A 170 -6.92 6.76 0.68
C LEU A 170 -6.41 5.84 1.79
N GLY A 171 -7.33 5.23 2.54
CA GLY A 171 -7.01 4.46 3.74
C GLY A 171 -6.18 3.22 3.49
N VAL A 172 -6.27 2.61 2.31
CA VAL A 172 -5.44 1.46 1.94
C VAL A 172 -3.95 1.71 2.14
N HIS A 173 -3.48 2.92 1.83
CA HIS A 173 -2.09 3.31 2.03
C HIS A 173 -1.71 3.41 3.51
N ASP A 174 -2.58 4.05 4.29
CA ASP A 174 -2.29 4.31 5.71
C ASP A 174 -2.47 3.05 6.55
N VAL A 175 -3.44 2.19 6.22
CA VAL A 175 -3.60 0.85 6.84
C VAL A 175 -2.35 0.01 6.62
N SER A 176 -1.85 -0.10 5.39
CA SER A 176 -0.61 -0.85 5.11
C SER A 176 0.59 -0.32 5.91
N VAL A 177 0.71 1.01 6.06
CA VAL A 177 1.79 1.61 6.86
C VAL A 177 1.60 1.36 8.35
N VAL A 178 0.38 1.51 8.90
CA VAL A 178 0.10 1.26 10.33
C VAL A 178 0.40 -0.19 10.70
N LEU A 179 -0.07 -1.16 9.91
CA LEU A 179 0.23 -2.58 10.10
C LEU A 179 1.74 -2.84 10.07
N HIS A 180 2.45 -2.20 9.15
CA HIS A 180 3.91 -2.30 9.08
C HIS A 180 4.62 -1.75 10.31
N LEU A 181 4.24 -0.56 10.76
CA LEU A 181 4.94 0.12 11.85
C LEU A 181 4.66 -0.54 13.21
N LEU A 182 3.47 -1.06 13.43
CA LEU A 182 3.10 -1.71 14.69
C LEU A 182 3.45 -3.20 14.75
N GLY A 183 3.57 -3.86 13.57
CA GLY A 183 4.16 -5.20 13.47
C GLY A 183 3.27 -6.37 13.88
N ASP A 184 2.12 -6.12 14.51
CA ASP A 184 1.17 -7.13 14.98
C ASP A 184 -0.09 -7.17 14.12
N GLU A 185 -0.88 -8.24 14.28
CA GLU A 185 -2.22 -8.32 13.72
C GLU A 185 -3.20 -7.56 14.63
N PRO A 186 -4.04 -6.67 14.07
CA PRO A 186 -5.02 -5.95 14.88
C PRO A 186 -6.13 -6.89 15.37
N GLU A 187 -6.67 -6.60 16.58
CA GLU A 187 -7.75 -7.39 17.18
C GLU A 187 -9.14 -6.85 16.86
N GLU A 188 -9.25 -5.53 16.69
CA GLU A 188 -10.52 -4.86 16.41
C GLU A 188 -10.32 -3.54 15.66
N VAL A 189 -11.35 -3.14 14.94
CA VAL A 189 -11.39 -1.87 14.24
C VAL A 189 -12.73 -1.17 14.44
N SER A 190 -12.74 0.16 14.31
CA SER A 190 -13.95 0.94 14.11
C SER A 190 -13.71 2.07 13.13
N ALA A 191 -14.75 2.49 12.42
CA ALA A 191 -14.69 3.62 11.51
C ALA A 191 -16.03 4.38 11.48
N ARG A 192 -15.93 5.71 11.45
CA ARG A 192 -17.08 6.61 11.23
C ARG A 192 -16.78 7.51 10.06
N GLY A 193 -17.78 7.81 9.27
CA GLY A 193 -17.64 8.66 8.09
C GLY A 193 -18.96 9.21 7.63
N GLU A 194 -18.88 10.27 6.82
CA GLU A 194 -20.05 11.00 6.31
C GLU A 194 -20.02 11.11 4.78
N CYS A 195 -21.19 11.23 4.20
CA CYS A 195 -21.44 11.32 2.76
C CYS A 195 -21.98 12.71 2.43
N TYR A 196 -21.13 13.71 2.29
CA TYR A 196 -21.56 15.10 2.06
C TYR A 196 -21.82 15.40 0.58
N VAL A 197 -21.09 14.77 -0.33
CA VAL A 197 -21.15 15.09 -1.76
C VAL A 197 -21.94 14.05 -2.55
N ARG A 198 -21.75 12.77 -2.26
CA ARG A 198 -22.49 11.69 -2.92
C ARG A 198 -23.17 10.79 -1.90
N PRO A 199 -24.45 10.45 -2.10
CA PRO A 199 -25.12 9.47 -1.24
C PRO A 199 -24.37 8.13 -1.25
N ASN A 200 -24.22 7.54 -0.06
CA ASN A 200 -23.59 6.22 0.17
C ASN A 200 -22.10 6.11 -0.19
N VAL A 201 -21.41 7.23 -0.44
CA VAL A 201 -19.96 7.28 -0.67
C VAL A 201 -19.36 8.22 0.34
N GLN A 202 -18.67 7.68 1.35
CA GLN A 202 -18.06 8.46 2.42
C GLN A 202 -16.91 9.31 1.89
N ASP A 203 -17.07 10.63 1.99
CA ASP A 203 -16.06 11.62 1.61
C ASP A 203 -15.01 11.84 2.69
N VAL A 204 -15.42 11.61 3.94
CA VAL A 204 -14.63 11.76 5.16
C VAL A 204 -14.77 10.51 5.99
N VAL A 205 -13.65 9.96 6.46
CA VAL A 205 -13.61 8.78 7.32
C VAL A 205 -12.58 8.99 8.45
N PHE A 206 -12.99 8.67 9.67
CA PHE A 206 -12.14 8.56 10.84
C PHE A 206 -12.08 7.09 11.23
N GLY A 207 -10.88 6.51 11.22
CA GLY A 207 -10.63 5.10 11.50
C GLY A 207 -9.85 4.88 12.77
N TYR A 208 -10.13 3.78 13.44
CA TYR A 208 -9.44 3.33 14.63
C TYR A 208 -9.11 1.84 14.49
N ILE A 209 -7.85 1.49 14.77
CA ILE A 209 -7.33 0.12 14.70
C ILE A 209 -6.68 -0.18 16.03
N ARG A 210 -7.10 -1.24 16.72
CA ARG A 210 -6.54 -1.65 18.01
C ARG A 210 -5.77 -2.96 17.85
N PHE A 211 -4.64 -3.02 18.56
CA PHE A 211 -3.75 -4.19 18.58
C PHE A 211 -3.79 -4.87 19.94
N PRO A 212 -3.54 -6.21 20.02
CA PRO A 212 -3.55 -6.96 21.26
C PRO A 212 -2.58 -6.42 22.32
N THR A 213 -1.49 -5.80 21.89
CA THR A 213 -0.48 -5.16 22.75
C THR A 213 -0.95 -3.83 23.36
N GLY A 214 -2.17 -3.38 23.02
CA GLY A 214 -2.75 -2.10 23.45
C GLY A 214 -2.34 -0.91 22.60
N GLN A 215 -1.54 -1.10 21.58
CA GLN A 215 -1.20 -0.07 20.60
C GLN A 215 -2.41 0.29 19.73
N ILE A 216 -2.38 1.50 19.18
CA ILE A 216 -3.48 2.05 18.39
C ILE A 216 -2.97 2.61 17.08
N GLY A 217 -3.72 2.35 16.00
CA GLY A 217 -3.68 3.11 14.75
C GLY A 217 -4.90 4.02 14.65
N HIS A 218 -4.72 5.30 14.32
CA HIS A 218 -5.82 6.23 14.06
C HIS A 218 -5.65 6.87 12.68
N LEU A 219 -6.74 6.98 11.92
CA LEU A 219 -6.73 7.48 10.55
C LEU A 219 -7.72 8.62 10.39
N HIS A 220 -7.29 9.71 9.74
CA HIS A 220 -8.14 10.77 9.22
C HIS A 220 -8.00 10.81 7.70
N LEU A 221 -9.05 10.45 7.00
CA LEU A 221 -9.11 10.33 5.55
C LEU A 221 -10.19 11.26 5.00
N SER A 222 -9.85 12.16 4.07
CA SER A 222 -10.84 13.07 3.52
C SER A 222 -10.52 13.52 2.10
N TRP A 223 -11.56 13.60 1.27
CA TRP A 223 -11.52 14.30 0.00
C TRP A 223 -11.96 15.77 0.10
N LEU A 224 -12.38 16.22 1.29
CA LEU A 224 -12.96 17.53 1.56
C LEU A 224 -12.11 18.32 2.57
N ASP A 225 -10.88 18.64 2.20
CA ASP A 225 -9.99 19.43 3.03
C ASP A 225 -9.29 20.51 2.18
N PRO A 226 -9.16 21.76 2.67
CA PRO A 226 -8.50 22.83 1.94
C PRO A 226 -6.98 22.60 1.77
N HIS A 227 -6.39 21.77 2.62
CA HIS A 227 -4.97 21.45 2.57
C HIS A 227 -4.74 20.06 2.01
N LYS A 228 -3.63 19.86 1.32
CA LYS A 228 -3.15 18.54 0.96
C LYS A 228 -2.17 18.08 2.03
N ILE A 229 -2.64 17.22 2.94
CA ILE A 229 -1.83 16.65 4.03
C ILE A 229 -1.64 15.16 3.79
N ARG A 230 -0.42 14.69 3.99
CA ARG A 230 -0.05 13.27 3.94
C ARG A 230 1.00 13.04 5.02
N LYS A 231 0.54 12.83 6.25
CA LYS A 231 1.38 12.67 7.42
C LYS A 231 1.13 11.37 8.13
N MET A 232 2.20 10.83 8.70
CA MET A 232 2.16 9.71 9.63
C MET A 232 3.00 10.08 10.85
N THR A 233 2.40 9.99 12.02
CA THR A 233 3.08 10.33 13.28
C THR A 233 3.13 9.11 14.16
N VAL A 234 4.31 8.79 14.68
CA VAL A 234 4.57 7.71 15.63
C VAL A 234 4.86 8.32 16.99
N ILE A 235 4.09 7.91 17.99
CA ILE A 235 4.24 8.35 19.38
C ILE A 235 4.87 7.20 20.16
N GLY A 236 6.10 7.40 20.59
CA GLY A 236 6.83 6.49 21.45
C GLY A 236 6.94 7.03 22.89
N SER A 237 7.40 6.19 23.80
CA SER A 237 7.62 6.58 25.21
C SER A 237 8.80 7.54 25.39
N ASN A 238 9.83 7.41 24.53
CA ASN A 238 11.05 8.22 24.65
C ASN A 238 11.07 9.37 23.65
N LYS A 239 10.68 9.12 22.41
CA LYS A 239 10.70 10.09 21.31
C LYS A 239 9.46 9.92 20.42
N MET A 240 9.19 10.94 19.61
CA MET A 240 8.12 10.93 18.63
C MET A 240 8.71 11.20 17.24
N ALA A 241 8.14 10.60 16.21
CA ALA A 241 8.60 10.79 14.84
C ALA A 241 7.43 11.16 13.92
N VAL A 242 7.65 12.10 13.03
CA VAL A 242 6.67 12.56 12.03
C VAL A 242 7.25 12.31 10.64
N PHE A 243 6.53 11.60 9.82
CA PHE A 243 6.74 11.55 8.37
C PHE A 243 5.73 12.48 7.70
N ASP A 244 6.22 13.45 6.92
CA ASP A 244 5.41 14.36 6.09
C ASP A 244 5.82 14.20 4.62
N ASP A 245 4.98 13.50 3.85
CA ASP A 245 5.23 13.26 2.43
C ASP A 245 5.16 14.56 1.59
N MET A 246 4.49 15.59 2.10
CA MET A 246 4.38 16.88 1.43
C MET A 246 5.58 17.81 1.67
N ALA A 247 6.42 17.51 2.65
CA ALA A 247 7.62 18.30 2.91
C ALA A 247 8.65 18.14 1.78
N THR A 248 9.24 19.23 1.35
CA THR A 248 10.31 19.24 0.33
C THR A 248 11.65 18.82 0.92
N GLU A 249 11.87 19.15 2.19
CA GLU A 249 13.06 18.81 2.96
C GLU A 249 12.62 18.29 4.33
N GLY A 250 13.45 17.49 4.98
CA GLY A 250 13.15 17.00 6.32
C GLY A 250 11.86 16.17 6.41
N LYS A 251 11.57 15.35 5.40
CA LYS A 251 10.35 14.52 5.35
C LYS A 251 10.13 13.66 6.59
N VAL A 252 11.18 13.31 7.31
CA VAL A 252 11.11 12.67 8.62
C VAL A 252 11.70 13.63 9.65
N THR A 253 10.93 13.91 10.70
CA THR A 253 11.37 14.73 11.84
C THR A 253 11.22 13.93 13.12
N VAL A 254 12.28 13.87 13.92
CA VAL A 254 12.28 13.21 15.22
C VAL A 254 12.31 14.28 16.30
N HIS A 255 11.38 14.17 17.24
CA HIS A 255 11.24 15.04 18.40
C HIS A 255 11.69 14.28 19.63
N ASP A 256 12.71 14.77 20.30
CA ASP A 256 13.16 14.26 21.61
C ASP A 256 12.21 14.74 22.69
N LYS A 257 11.03 14.12 22.71
CA LYS A 257 9.95 14.39 23.66
C LYS A 257 9.36 13.05 24.09
N GLY A 258 9.26 12.88 25.40
CA GLY A 258 8.75 11.63 25.94
C GLY A 258 8.41 11.71 27.43
N GLU A 259 8.10 10.56 28.00
CA GLU A 259 7.81 10.40 29.44
C GLU A 259 9.06 10.01 30.21
N ILE A 260 9.21 10.55 31.41
CA ILE A 260 10.21 10.14 32.38
C ILE A 260 9.48 9.50 33.55
N ARG A 261 9.73 8.23 33.84
CA ARG A 261 9.21 7.54 35.02
C ARG A 261 10.21 7.71 36.13
N MET A 262 9.79 8.39 37.19
CA MET A 262 10.57 8.58 38.40
C MET A 262 10.52 7.34 39.27
N PRO A 263 11.57 7.06 40.11
CA PRO A 263 11.62 5.89 40.98
C PRO A 263 10.43 5.77 41.95
N GLU A 264 9.82 6.89 42.32
CA GLU A 264 8.68 6.95 43.25
C GLU A 264 7.31 6.79 42.52
N GLY A 265 7.31 6.43 41.22
CA GLY A 265 6.09 6.25 40.43
C GLY A 265 5.52 7.55 39.87
N ALA A 266 6.09 8.70 40.14
CA ALA A 266 5.71 9.95 39.51
C ALA A 266 6.11 9.95 38.01
N ILE A 267 5.29 10.57 37.16
CA ILE A 267 5.56 10.72 35.73
C ILE A 267 5.86 12.20 35.45
N SER A 268 6.96 12.45 34.78
CA SER A 268 7.34 13.76 34.25
C SER A 268 7.50 13.64 32.73
N THR A 269 7.64 14.75 32.05
CA THR A 269 7.93 14.80 30.60
C THR A 269 9.26 15.50 30.37
N HIS A 270 9.96 15.12 29.31
CA HIS A 270 11.14 15.84 28.85
C HIS A 270 10.89 16.43 27.44
N THR A 271 11.65 17.46 27.15
CA THR A 271 11.71 18.09 25.82
C THR A 271 13.17 18.39 25.51
N GLY A 272 13.68 17.74 24.50
CA GLY A 272 15.03 17.93 23.96
C GLY A 272 15.01 18.44 22.53
N ASP A 273 15.97 18.02 21.75
CA ASP A 273 16.20 18.49 20.38
C ASP A 273 15.15 17.97 19.38
N ILE A 274 15.09 18.67 18.26
CA ILE A 274 14.35 18.25 17.07
C ILE A 274 15.36 18.11 15.94
N TRP A 275 15.36 16.96 15.27
CA TRP A 275 16.24 16.74 14.13
C TRP A 275 15.55 15.98 13.00
N SER A 276 16.10 16.09 11.79
CA SER A 276 15.65 15.36 10.61
C SER A 276 16.74 14.41 10.14
N PRO A 277 16.54 13.08 10.25
CA PRO A 277 17.48 12.13 9.69
C PRO A 277 17.51 12.25 8.17
N ARG A 278 18.69 12.04 7.59
CA ARG A 278 18.83 11.96 6.14
C ARG A 278 18.10 10.71 5.63
N ILE A 279 17.27 10.89 4.61
CA ILE A 279 16.62 9.80 3.87
C ILE A 279 17.03 9.83 2.40
N ASP A 280 16.96 8.71 1.73
CA ASP A 280 17.20 8.62 0.29
C ASP A 280 16.11 9.38 -0.47
N ALA A 281 16.49 10.00 -1.59
CA ALA A 281 15.58 10.74 -2.47
C ALA A 281 15.06 9.90 -3.66
N THR A 282 15.36 8.61 -3.69
CA THR A 282 14.94 7.70 -4.76
C THR A 282 13.41 7.63 -4.82
N GLU A 283 12.87 7.65 -6.02
CA GLU A 283 11.43 7.54 -6.26
C GLU A 283 10.87 6.21 -5.68
N PRO A 284 9.88 6.26 -4.78
CA PRO A 284 9.33 5.04 -4.16
C PRO A 284 8.79 4.03 -5.18
N LEU A 285 8.16 4.49 -6.26
CA LEU A 285 7.63 3.63 -7.31
C LEU A 285 8.75 2.88 -8.04
N ARG A 286 9.90 3.52 -8.22
CA ARG A 286 11.08 2.88 -8.79
C ARG A 286 11.59 1.75 -7.88
N LEU A 287 11.72 2.02 -6.59
CA LEU A 287 12.15 1.03 -5.59
C LEU A 287 11.19 -0.16 -5.52
N GLU A 288 9.90 0.10 -5.63
CA GLU A 288 8.86 -0.92 -5.66
C GLU A 288 8.98 -1.83 -6.90
N CYS A 289 9.11 -1.23 -8.09
CA CYS A 289 9.29 -1.98 -9.33
C CYS A 289 10.62 -2.76 -9.34
N GLU A 290 11.72 -2.18 -8.86
CA GLU A 290 13.01 -2.86 -8.73
C GLU A 290 12.91 -4.08 -7.80
N HIS A 291 12.23 -3.93 -6.66
CA HIS A 291 12.01 -5.04 -5.72
C HIS A 291 11.17 -6.16 -6.33
N PHE A 292 10.12 -5.83 -7.10
CA PHE A 292 9.34 -6.83 -7.82
C PHE A 292 10.21 -7.65 -8.76
N LEU A 293 11.01 -6.99 -9.60
CA LEU A 293 11.92 -7.66 -10.53
C LEU A 293 12.95 -8.53 -9.80
N GLU A 294 13.45 -8.06 -8.66
CA GLU A 294 14.36 -8.85 -7.81
C GLU A 294 13.68 -10.11 -7.27
N CYS A 295 12.46 -9.99 -6.74
CA CYS A 295 11.70 -11.14 -6.24
C CYS A 295 11.42 -12.17 -7.35
N VAL A 296 11.02 -11.73 -8.56
CA VAL A 296 10.82 -12.64 -9.69
C VAL A 296 12.11 -13.40 -10.02
N ARG A 297 13.24 -12.72 -10.05
CA ARG A 297 14.54 -13.29 -10.41
C ARG A 297 15.10 -14.23 -9.37
N THR A 298 14.92 -13.93 -8.08
CA THR A 298 15.56 -14.64 -6.97
C THR A 298 14.66 -15.66 -6.30
N GLY A 299 13.35 -15.58 -6.51
CA GLY A 299 12.34 -16.33 -5.76
C GLY A 299 12.17 -15.84 -4.32
N ALA A 300 12.71 -14.67 -3.97
CA ALA A 300 12.52 -14.09 -2.64
C ALA A 300 11.07 -13.65 -2.43
N GLU A 301 10.59 -13.74 -1.20
CA GLU A 301 9.27 -13.28 -0.83
C GLU A 301 9.18 -11.74 -0.89
N PRO A 302 8.15 -11.17 -1.54
CA PRO A 302 8.01 -9.73 -1.62
C PRO A 302 7.56 -9.12 -0.27
N ARG A 303 8.06 -7.92 0.03
CA ARG A 303 7.69 -7.16 1.24
C ARG A 303 6.19 -6.89 1.35
N THR A 304 5.52 -6.78 0.21
CA THR A 304 4.08 -6.55 0.10
C THR A 304 3.44 -7.72 -0.64
N GLY A 305 3.67 -8.94 -0.12
CA GLY A 305 3.16 -10.17 -0.68
C GLY A 305 1.65 -10.37 -0.46
N VAL A 306 1.15 -11.53 -0.90
CA VAL A 306 -0.29 -11.85 -0.82
C VAL A 306 -0.83 -11.85 0.61
N GLU A 307 -0.04 -12.26 1.61
CA GLU A 307 -0.45 -12.27 3.02
C GLU A 307 -0.59 -10.84 3.58
N GLU A 308 0.33 -9.95 3.23
CA GLU A 308 0.23 -8.54 3.62
C GLU A 308 -0.97 -7.88 2.93
N GLY A 309 -1.15 -8.15 1.62
CA GLY A 309 -2.31 -7.68 0.87
C GLY A 309 -3.64 -8.16 1.46
N LEU A 310 -3.73 -9.43 1.84
CA LEU A 310 -4.91 -10.00 2.51
C LEU A 310 -5.21 -9.28 3.83
N ARG A 311 -4.21 -9.10 4.70
CA ARG A 311 -4.41 -8.39 5.99
C ARG A 311 -4.92 -6.96 5.79
N VAL A 312 -4.36 -6.23 4.83
CA VAL A 312 -4.83 -4.88 4.51
C VAL A 312 -6.30 -4.89 4.07
N VAL A 313 -6.68 -5.82 3.18
CA VAL A 313 -8.07 -5.96 2.71
C VAL A 313 -9.00 -6.36 3.85
N GLU A 314 -8.62 -7.28 4.74
CA GLU A 314 -9.41 -7.68 5.91
C GLU A 314 -9.70 -6.51 6.85
N VAL A 315 -8.69 -5.68 7.10
CA VAL A 315 -8.85 -4.46 7.91
C VAL A 315 -9.80 -3.48 7.24
N LEU A 316 -9.61 -3.21 5.94
CA LEU A 316 -10.47 -2.29 5.18
C LEU A 316 -11.91 -2.78 5.12
N GLU A 317 -12.14 -4.07 4.86
CA GLU A 317 -13.48 -4.66 4.84
C GLU A 317 -14.16 -4.61 6.21
N ALA A 318 -13.42 -4.84 7.29
CA ALA A 318 -13.93 -4.71 8.66
C ALA A 318 -14.27 -3.25 9.01
N MET A 319 -13.43 -2.29 8.61
CA MET A 319 -13.71 -0.86 8.75
C MET A 319 -14.93 -0.43 7.92
N GLN A 320 -15.10 -0.98 6.72
CA GLN A 320 -16.28 -0.74 5.89
C GLN A 320 -17.54 -1.24 6.58
N ARG A 321 -17.51 -2.45 7.17
CA ARG A 321 -18.65 -2.97 7.98
C ARG A 321 -18.96 -2.08 9.18
N SER A 322 -17.94 -1.52 9.81
CA SER A 322 -18.10 -0.56 10.92
C SER A 322 -18.80 0.73 10.45
N LEU A 323 -18.39 1.29 9.29
CA LEU A 323 -19.04 2.45 8.68
C LEU A 323 -20.53 2.21 8.44
N GLU A 324 -20.88 1.05 7.88
CA GLU A 324 -22.27 0.65 7.58
C GLU A 324 -23.13 0.46 8.84
N ARG A 325 -22.47 0.19 9.99
CA ARG A 325 -23.10 0.02 11.31
C ARG A 325 -22.99 1.25 12.21
N GLY A 326 -22.72 2.42 11.63
CA GLY A 326 -22.65 3.67 12.39
C GLY A 326 -21.47 3.77 13.36
N GLY A 327 -20.38 3.04 13.09
CA GLY A 327 -19.15 3.08 13.87
C GLY A 327 -19.05 2.03 14.97
N GLU A 328 -19.86 0.98 14.92
CA GLU A 328 -19.71 -0.17 15.82
C GLU A 328 -18.33 -0.79 15.67
N THR A 329 -17.76 -1.24 16.79
CA THR A 329 -16.49 -1.98 16.78
C THR A 329 -16.68 -3.34 16.12
N VAL A 330 -15.80 -3.66 15.20
CA VAL A 330 -15.75 -4.96 14.50
C VAL A 330 -14.50 -5.69 14.94
N SER A 331 -14.67 -6.89 15.50
CA SER A 331 -13.55 -7.77 15.83
C SER A 331 -12.98 -8.37 14.55
N LEU A 332 -11.66 -8.34 14.45
CA LEU A 332 -10.89 -9.10 13.48
C LEU A 332 -10.61 -10.44 14.16
N ALA A 333 -11.47 -11.44 13.93
CA ALA A 333 -11.19 -12.77 14.44
C ALA A 333 -9.80 -13.18 13.94
N ALA A 334 -8.94 -13.66 14.84
CA ALA A 334 -7.74 -14.34 14.42
C ALA A 334 -8.17 -15.41 13.40
N ALA A 335 -7.79 -15.23 12.15
CA ALA A 335 -8.04 -16.25 11.13
C ALA A 335 -7.50 -17.54 11.74
N ALA A 336 -8.35 -18.55 11.86
CA ALA A 336 -7.95 -19.85 12.39
C ALA A 336 -6.73 -20.29 11.59
N ARG A 337 -5.57 -20.32 12.29
CA ARG A 337 -4.28 -20.71 11.73
C ARG A 337 -4.31 -22.14 11.25
#